data_3b3473f1dfe712ab276c368088feeb1b
#
_entry.id   3b3473f1dfe712ab276c368088feeb1b
#
_cell.length_a   1.000
_cell.length_b   1.000
_cell.length_c   1.000
_cell.angle_alpha   90.00
_cell.angle_beta   90.00
_cell.angle_gamma   90.00
#
_symmetry.space_group_name_H-M   'P 1'
#
loop_
_entity.id
_entity.type
_entity.pdbx_description
1 polymer ?
#
loop_
_entity_poly.entity_id
_entity_poly.type
_entity_poly.pdbx_seq_one_letter_code
_entity_poly.pdbx_strand_id
1 'polypeptide(L)' 'MHVYEVRPRKDKRGVDLISDALPFGRLWYDTPDNAIGYAMHSSRSHDAVIRVYDDAGDVIETHEHKSHFKES' A
#
# COMPACT_ATOMS: atom_id res chain seq x y z
N MET A 1 4.68 -7.01 -10.95
CA MET A 1 3.88 -6.89 -9.70
C MET A 1 4.37 -5.71 -8.89
N HIS A 2 3.45 -4.88 -8.42
CA HIS A 2 3.79 -3.79 -7.52
C HIS A 2 3.72 -4.27 -6.08
N VAL A 3 4.72 -3.95 -5.27
CA VAL A 3 4.71 -4.28 -3.85
C VAL A 3 4.66 -2.98 -3.06
N TYR A 4 3.67 -2.90 -2.17
CA TYR A 4 3.48 -1.74 -1.31
C TYR A 4 3.59 -2.17 0.14
N GLU A 5 4.14 -1.29 0.96
CA GLU A 5 4.18 -1.46 2.41
C GLU A 5 3.47 -0.30 3.07
N VAL A 6 2.61 -0.59 4.03
CA VAL A 6 1.95 0.41 4.85
C VAL A 6 2.53 0.27 6.25
N ARG A 7 3.30 1.25 6.68
CA ARG A 7 4.00 1.21 7.96
C ARG A 7 3.57 2.38 8.84
N PRO A 8 3.33 2.14 10.13
CA PRO A 8 2.99 3.23 11.04
C PRO A 8 4.19 4.15 11.22
N ARG A 9 3.90 5.44 11.37
CA ARG A 9 4.94 6.43 11.61
C ARG A 9 5.36 6.38 13.08
N LYS A 10 6.61 6.77 13.33
CA LYS A 10 7.16 6.78 14.71
C LYS A 10 6.39 7.71 15.63
N ASP A 11 5.87 8.80 15.10
CA ASP A 11 5.08 9.77 15.87
C ASP A 11 3.62 9.37 16.00
N LYS A 12 3.22 8.24 15.44
CA LYS A 12 1.87 7.68 15.46
C LYS A 12 0.81 8.60 14.83
N ARG A 13 1.24 9.49 13.95
CA ARG A 13 0.35 10.41 13.24
C ARG A 13 0.12 9.95 11.83
N GLY A 14 -0.42 8.76 11.68
CA GLY A 14 -0.71 8.20 10.39
C GLY A 14 0.28 7.13 9.98
N VAL A 15 0.34 6.87 8.71
CA VAL A 15 1.14 5.80 8.14
C VAL A 15 1.90 6.30 6.92
N ASP A 16 2.98 5.59 6.58
CA ASP A 16 3.70 5.78 5.32
C ASP A 16 3.33 4.65 4.37
N LEU A 17 2.98 5.01 3.16
CA LEU A 17 2.87 4.06 2.04
C LEU A 17 4.19 4.09 1.29
N ILE A 18 4.86 2.94 1.23
CA ILE A 18 6.20 2.82 0.66
C ILE A 18 6.16 1.85 -0.50
N SER A 19 6.69 2.27 -1.64
CA SER A 19 6.78 1.39 -2.82
C SER A 19 7.71 1.99 -3.87
N ASP A 20 8.38 1.10 -4.61
CA ASP A 20 9.14 1.50 -5.79
C ASP A 20 8.23 2.02 -6.91
N ALA A 21 6.94 1.71 -6.84
CA ALA A 21 5.96 2.20 -7.82
C ALA A 21 5.57 3.67 -7.59
N LEU A 22 5.96 4.26 -6.46
CA LEU A 22 5.67 5.67 -6.15
C LEU A 22 6.78 6.57 -6.64
N PRO A 23 6.45 7.78 -7.17
CA PRO A 23 7.46 8.70 -7.69
C PRO A 23 8.56 9.07 -6.71
N PHE A 24 8.22 9.20 -5.42
CA PHE A 24 9.16 9.55 -4.37
C PHE A 24 9.43 8.39 -3.41
N GLY A 25 8.93 7.19 -3.74
CA GLY A 25 9.09 6.01 -2.91
C GLY A 25 8.23 5.97 -1.66
N ARG A 26 7.63 7.08 -1.27
CA ARG A 26 6.87 7.19 -0.03
C ARG A 26 5.80 8.27 -0.11
N LEU A 27 4.61 7.96 0.46
CA LEU A 27 3.53 8.93 0.64
C LEU A 27 2.97 8.79 2.06
N TRP A 28 2.57 9.90 2.65
CA TRP A 28 1.94 9.92 3.96
C TRP A 28 0.42 9.85 3.85
N TYR A 29 -0.21 9.07 4.72
CA TYR A 29 -1.66 9.02 4.85
C TYR A 29 -2.03 9.04 6.32
N ASP A 30 -3.20 9.59 6.63
CA ASP A 30 -3.70 9.67 7.99
C ASP A 30 -4.21 8.33 8.51
N THR A 31 -4.68 7.43 7.62
CA THR A 31 -5.15 6.11 8.02
C THR A 31 -4.61 5.04 7.07
N PRO A 32 -4.46 3.78 7.57
CA PRO A 32 -4.08 2.67 6.70
C PRO A 32 -5.05 2.45 5.55
N ASP A 33 -6.36 2.62 5.79
CA ASP A 33 -7.37 2.42 4.77
C ASP A 33 -7.18 3.36 3.59
N ASN A 34 -6.83 4.60 3.83
CA ASN A 34 -6.57 5.56 2.78
C ASN A 34 -5.32 5.19 1.98
N ALA A 35 -4.28 4.72 2.65
CA ALA A 35 -3.07 4.26 1.99
C ALA A 35 -3.35 3.05 1.10
N ILE A 36 -4.08 2.08 1.62
CA ILE A 36 -4.46 0.87 0.87
C ILE A 36 -5.30 1.24 -0.35
N GLY A 37 -6.27 2.14 -0.16
CA GLY A 37 -7.12 2.61 -1.24
C GLY A 37 -6.33 3.24 -2.37
N TYR A 38 -5.35 4.07 -2.03
CA TYR A 38 -4.48 4.68 -3.05
C TYR A 38 -3.67 3.62 -3.79
N ALA A 39 -3.08 2.67 -3.06
CA ALA A 39 -2.26 1.63 -3.67
C ALA A 39 -3.09 0.78 -4.65
N MET A 40 -4.30 0.41 -4.27
CA MET A 40 -5.19 -0.34 -5.15
C MET A 40 -5.58 0.47 -6.38
N HIS A 41 -5.92 1.73 -6.21
CA HIS A 41 -6.28 2.59 -7.32
C HIS A 41 -5.10 2.81 -8.28
N SER A 42 -3.93 3.06 -7.70
CA SER A 42 -2.71 3.28 -8.46
C SER A 42 -2.28 2.05 -9.25
N SER A 43 -2.62 0.87 -8.77
CA SER A 43 -2.21 -0.40 -9.38
C SER A 43 -3.35 -1.13 -10.09
N ARG A 44 -4.44 -0.44 -10.41
CA ARG A 44 -5.62 -1.07 -11.00
C ARG A 44 -5.34 -1.87 -12.28
N SER A 45 -4.30 -1.49 -13.01
CA SER A 45 -3.91 -2.16 -14.26
C SER A 45 -2.78 -3.17 -14.05
N HIS A 46 -2.37 -3.39 -12.82
CA HIS A 46 -1.25 -4.28 -12.49
C HIS A 46 -1.58 -5.08 -11.25
N ASP A 47 -1.03 -6.28 -11.18
CA ASP A 47 -1.10 -7.04 -9.93
C ASP A 47 -0.29 -6.31 -8.86
N ALA A 48 -0.82 -6.30 -7.66
CA ALA A 48 -0.17 -5.65 -6.53
C ALA A 48 -0.36 -6.44 -5.24
N VAL A 49 0.62 -6.33 -4.36
CA VAL A 49 0.54 -6.84 -3.00
C VAL A 49 0.77 -5.67 -2.05
N ILE A 50 -0.12 -5.50 -1.11
CA ILE A 50 -0.06 -4.43 -0.11
C ILE A 50 0.05 -5.09 1.26
N ARG A 51 1.16 -4.88 1.94
CA ARG A 51 1.39 -5.43 3.28
C ARG A 51 1.27 -4.33 4.30
N VAL A 52 0.43 -4.55 5.30
CA VAL A 52 0.25 -3.61 6.40
C VAL A 52 1.03 -4.12 7.59
N TYR A 53 1.85 -3.27 8.17
CA TYR A 53 2.74 -3.59 9.28
C TYR A 53 2.26 -2.91 10.56
N ASP A 54 2.53 -3.56 11.71
CA ASP A 54 2.31 -2.94 13.01
C ASP A 54 3.58 -2.21 13.49
N ASP A 55 3.52 -1.64 14.70
CA ASP A 55 4.64 -0.91 15.28
C ASP A 55 5.86 -1.80 15.53
N ALA A 56 5.65 -3.10 15.69
CA ALA A 56 6.74 -4.05 15.91
C ALA A 56 7.40 -4.49 14.61
N GLY A 57 6.85 -4.09 13.44
CA GLY A 57 7.35 -4.48 12.15
C GLY A 57 6.80 -5.80 11.63
N ASP A 58 5.77 -6.34 12.27
CA ASP A 58 5.13 -7.57 11.83
C ASP A 58 4.01 -7.26 10.84
N VAL A 59 3.83 -8.13 9.86
CA VAL A 59 2.74 -8.00 8.89
C VAL A 59 1.44 -8.43 9.56
N ILE A 60 0.49 -7.51 9.65
CA ILE A 60 -0.82 -7.78 10.27
C ILE A 60 -1.94 -7.95 9.24
N GLU A 61 -1.75 -7.45 8.01
CA GLU A 61 -2.70 -7.63 6.93
C GLU A 61 -1.93 -7.73 5.62
N THR A 62 -2.48 -8.49 4.69
CA THR A 62 -1.98 -8.55 3.32
C THR A 62 -3.16 -8.44 2.39
N HIS A 63 -3.11 -7.48 1.48
CA HIS A 63 -4.13 -7.29 0.45
C HIS A 63 -3.51 -7.60 -0.90
N GLU A 64 -4.15 -8.47 -1.65
CA GLU A 64 -3.75 -8.75 -3.02
C GLU A 64 -4.73 -8.09 -3.98
N HIS A 65 -4.19 -7.36 -4.93
CA HIS A 65 -4.96 -6.77 -6.01
C HIS A 65 -4.58 -7.45 -7.31
N LYS A 66 -5.54 -8.11 -7.93
CA LYS A 66 -5.36 -8.71 -9.25
C LYS A 66 -5.86 -7.74 -10.30
N SER A 67 -5.06 -7.56 -11.33
CA SER A 67 -5.48 -6.78 -12.46
C SER A 67 -6.72 -7.41 -13.10
N HIS A 68 -7.80 -6.64 -13.19
CA HIS A 68 -9.02 -7.05 -13.87
C HIS A 68 -9.07 -6.42 -15.26
N PHE A 69 -8.02 -6.62 -16.00
CA PHE A 69 -8.05 -6.17 -17.37
C PHE A 69 -8.96 -7.10 -18.13
N LYS A 70 -10.21 -6.71 -18.25
CA LYS A 70 -11.17 -7.49 -18.96
C LYS A 70 -11.20 -7.02 -20.40
N GLU A 71 -10.67 -7.85 -21.26
CA GLU A 71 -10.88 -7.65 -22.69
C GLU A 71 -12.30 -8.06 -23.02
N SER A 72 -12.99 -7.13 -23.57
CA SER A 72 -14.31 -7.43 -24.11
C SER A 72 -14.20 -7.85 -25.55
#